data_21b80b43c56b30b2dd7dfd18557f81c5
#
_entry.id   21b80b43c56b30b2dd7dfd18557f81c5
#
_cell.length_a   1.000
_cell.length_b   1.000
_cell.length_c   1.000
_cell.angle_alpha   90.00
_cell.angle_beta   90.00
_cell.angle_gamma   90.00
#
_symmetry.space_group_name_H-M   'P 1'
#
loop_
_entity.id
_entity.type
_entity.pdbx_description
1 polymer ?
#
loop_
_entity_poly.entity_id
_entity_poly.type
_entity_poly.pdbx_seq_one_letter_code
_entity_poly.pdbx_strand_id
1 'polypeptide(L)'
;MTAEWIWRNGEFVKWDEATVHVSAHALHYGSSVFEGIRAYDTPAGPAVFRLREHSERLLHGARVMRIEHDNDADKLDHAIIETVRKNGHSSCYIRPIIYRGAGALGLEGRNRTEVDTVIFTMEWGRYLGAEAIEQGVDVQISSFRRMAPDTHMALVKAGGNYVNSQSVSMEAHDNGFQEGIALDINGYVSDGAGENIFVILDGVVYTAGAWSSILMGITRDSALTILAGLDVEVRFQPVAREMLYMADEIFFTGTAAEVTPVKSVDRIAIGCGGRGPITEAVQREFFAITAGEAPDKYGWLTLVNNT
;
A
#
# COMPACT_ATOMS: atom_id res chain seq x y z
N MET A 1 16.03 11.74 7.42
CA MET A 1 15.83 12.35 8.78
C MET A 1 14.47 11.94 9.31
N THR A 2 14.37 11.69 10.60
CA THR A 2 13.07 11.51 11.26
C THR A 2 12.33 12.84 11.19
N ALA A 3 11.02 12.83 10.91
CA ALA A 3 10.23 14.05 10.94
C ALA A 3 10.30 14.71 12.34
N GLU A 4 10.24 16.02 12.37
CA GLU A 4 10.22 16.77 13.64
C GLU A 4 8.81 16.89 14.21
N TRP A 5 7.81 16.93 13.33
CA TRP A 5 6.43 17.21 13.66
C TRP A 5 5.50 16.09 13.21
N ILE A 6 4.52 15.81 14.07
CA ILE A 6 3.39 14.92 13.81
C ILE A 6 2.11 15.75 13.92
N TRP A 7 1.21 15.62 12.95
CA TRP A 7 -0.14 16.16 13.07
C TRP A 7 -1.02 15.18 13.85
N ARG A 8 -1.69 15.66 14.91
CA ARG A 8 -2.59 14.87 15.73
C ARG A 8 -3.84 15.68 16.04
N ASN A 9 -5.01 15.21 15.66
CA ASN A 9 -6.32 15.77 15.99
C ASN A 9 -6.47 17.29 15.73
N GLY A 10 -5.83 17.82 14.68
CA GLY A 10 -5.91 19.24 14.33
C GLY A 10 -4.69 20.08 14.75
N GLU A 11 -3.76 19.52 15.52
CA GLU A 11 -2.61 20.23 16.02
C GLU A 11 -1.29 19.52 15.65
N PHE A 12 -0.19 20.29 15.60
CA PHE A 12 1.14 19.74 15.44
C PHE A 12 1.79 19.54 16.80
N VAL A 13 2.25 18.32 17.06
CA VAL A 13 3.04 17.95 18.24
C VAL A 13 4.44 17.52 17.82
N LYS A 14 5.39 17.59 18.72
CA LYS A 14 6.74 17.07 18.47
C LYS A 14 6.71 15.55 18.35
N TRP A 15 7.65 15.00 17.58
CA TRP A 15 7.77 13.56 17.36
C TRP A 15 7.77 12.78 18.67
N ASP A 16 8.58 13.19 19.65
CA ASP A 16 8.72 12.48 20.93
C ASP A 16 7.51 12.66 21.87
N GLU A 17 6.65 13.63 21.62
CA GLU A 17 5.44 13.89 22.40
C GLU A 17 4.22 13.09 21.89
N ALA A 18 4.29 12.56 20.66
CA ALA A 18 3.21 11.79 20.05
C ALA A 18 3.13 10.36 20.60
N THR A 19 2.80 10.24 21.88
CA THR A 19 2.72 8.97 22.60
C THR A 19 1.31 8.42 22.65
N VAL A 20 1.19 7.09 22.76
CA VAL A 20 -0.07 6.37 22.90
C VAL A 20 -0.10 5.67 24.26
N HIS A 21 -1.20 5.83 25.01
CA HIS A 21 -1.35 5.16 26.29
C HIS A 21 -1.47 3.65 26.10
N VAL A 22 -0.86 2.85 26.99
CA VAL A 22 -0.86 1.38 26.89
C VAL A 22 -2.25 0.75 26.90
N SER A 23 -3.28 1.44 27.42
CA SER A 23 -4.68 1.00 27.38
C SER A 23 -5.39 1.31 26.07
N ALA A 24 -4.69 1.87 25.06
CA ALA A 24 -5.32 2.16 23.79
C ALA A 24 -5.90 0.88 23.18
N HIS A 25 -7.17 0.92 22.83
CA HIS A 25 -7.93 -0.23 22.32
C HIS A 25 -7.28 -0.83 21.07
N ALA A 26 -6.69 0.01 20.21
CA ALA A 26 -6.01 -0.43 19.02
C ALA A 26 -4.79 -1.33 19.29
N LEU A 27 -4.07 -1.13 20.42
CA LEU A 27 -2.93 -1.96 20.81
C LEU A 27 -3.36 -3.37 21.21
N HIS A 28 -4.57 -3.53 21.75
CA HIS A 28 -5.08 -4.82 22.22
C HIS A 28 -5.87 -5.58 21.16
N TYR A 29 -6.57 -4.85 20.27
CA TYR A 29 -7.59 -5.43 19.38
C TYR A 29 -7.41 -5.06 17.91
N GLY A 30 -6.31 -4.37 17.53
CA GLY A 30 -6.03 -4.00 16.14
C GLY A 30 -7.04 -3.02 15.52
N SER A 31 -7.79 -2.27 16.36
CA SER A 31 -8.88 -1.39 15.94
C SER A 31 -8.37 -0.06 15.41
N SER A 32 -7.70 -0.12 14.27
CA SER A 32 -7.19 1.04 13.53
C SER A 32 -7.35 0.83 12.03
N VAL A 33 -7.39 1.93 11.30
CA VAL A 33 -7.22 2.00 9.85
C VAL A 33 -6.08 2.93 9.53
N PHE A 34 -5.34 2.67 8.48
CA PHE A 34 -4.20 3.49 8.11
C PHE A 34 -4.01 3.57 6.60
N GLU A 35 -3.23 4.55 6.18
CA GLU A 35 -2.78 4.67 4.81
C GLU A 35 -1.27 4.67 4.70
N GLY A 36 -0.81 4.36 3.52
CA GLY A 36 0.55 4.60 3.07
C GLY A 36 0.48 5.41 1.81
N ILE A 37 1.01 6.62 1.85
CA ILE A 37 0.99 7.58 0.75
C ILE A 37 2.43 7.98 0.48
N ARG A 38 2.75 8.35 -0.75
CA ARG A 38 4.07 8.84 -1.08
C ARG A 38 4.01 10.25 -1.65
N ALA A 39 4.88 11.12 -1.17
CA ALA A 39 5.22 12.36 -1.84
C ALA A 39 6.51 12.16 -2.63
N TYR A 40 6.52 12.64 -3.86
CA TYR A 40 7.65 12.58 -4.78
C TYR A 40 8.25 13.96 -4.97
N ASP A 41 9.57 14.00 -5.11
CA ASP A 41 10.29 15.21 -5.50
C ASP A 41 10.09 15.43 -7.00
N THR A 42 9.53 16.57 -7.37
CA THR A 42 9.30 16.94 -8.78
C THR A 42 9.91 18.31 -9.10
N PRO A 43 10.14 18.64 -10.37
CA PRO A 43 10.62 19.97 -10.76
C PRO A 43 9.71 21.12 -10.29
N ALA A 44 8.42 20.84 -10.03
CA ALA A 44 7.46 21.82 -9.50
C ALA A 44 7.41 21.86 -7.96
N GLY A 45 8.22 21.04 -7.28
CA GLY A 45 8.25 20.85 -5.84
C GLY A 45 7.61 19.53 -5.41
N PRO A 46 7.55 19.24 -4.10
CA PRO A 46 6.98 18.02 -3.58
C PRO A 46 5.53 17.82 -4.03
N ALA A 47 5.20 16.62 -4.50
CA ALA A 47 3.86 16.28 -4.96
C ALA A 47 3.38 14.97 -4.32
N VAL A 48 2.20 15.01 -3.70
CA VAL A 48 1.57 13.83 -3.08
C VAL A 48 0.83 13.05 -4.15
N PHE A 49 1.14 11.76 -4.27
CA PHE A 49 0.53 10.88 -5.26
C PHE A 49 -0.83 10.37 -4.80
N ARG A 50 -1.88 10.59 -5.63
CA ARG A 50 -3.25 10.10 -5.41
C ARG A 50 -3.81 10.45 -4.03
N LEU A 51 -3.56 11.69 -3.57
CA LEU A 51 -3.91 12.16 -2.22
C LEU A 51 -5.38 11.91 -1.88
N ARG A 52 -6.30 12.37 -2.73
CA ARG A 52 -7.75 12.27 -2.51
C ARG A 52 -8.21 10.83 -2.33
N GLU A 53 -7.78 9.93 -3.19
CA GLU A 53 -8.19 8.53 -3.13
C GLU A 53 -7.68 7.81 -1.88
N HIS A 54 -6.50 8.18 -1.40
CA HIS A 54 -5.97 7.68 -0.14
C HIS A 54 -6.80 8.19 1.05
N SER A 55 -7.14 9.48 1.09
CA SER A 55 -7.99 10.05 2.15
C SER A 55 -9.36 9.40 2.18
N GLU A 56 -10.00 9.24 1.02
CA GLU A 56 -11.30 8.58 0.90
C GLU A 56 -11.24 7.12 1.35
N ARG A 57 -10.20 6.36 0.96
CA ARG A 57 -10.04 4.96 1.38
C ARG A 57 -9.84 4.84 2.89
N LEU A 58 -9.09 5.76 3.51
CA LEU A 58 -8.94 5.82 4.98
C LEU A 58 -10.29 6.02 5.66
N LEU A 59 -11.09 6.98 5.18
CA LEU A 59 -12.43 7.27 5.71
C LEU A 59 -13.41 6.11 5.52
N HIS A 60 -13.38 5.48 4.34
CA HIS A 60 -14.18 4.28 4.08
C HIS A 60 -13.80 3.14 5.03
N GLY A 61 -12.51 2.95 5.28
CA GLY A 61 -12.02 1.97 6.26
C GLY A 61 -12.52 2.25 7.67
N ALA A 62 -12.42 3.50 8.13
CA ALA A 62 -12.92 3.92 9.44
C ALA A 62 -14.43 3.67 9.57
N ARG A 63 -15.21 4.01 8.52
CA ARG A 63 -16.65 3.74 8.46
C ARG A 63 -16.98 2.26 8.58
N VAL A 64 -16.30 1.38 7.83
CA VAL A 64 -16.50 -0.08 7.88
C VAL A 64 -16.18 -0.63 9.27
N MET A 65 -15.10 -0.14 9.90
CA MET A 65 -14.70 -0.51 11.26
C MET A 65 -15.51 0.22 12.35
N ARG A 66 -16.48 1.06 11.94
CA ARG A 66 -17.33 1.83 12.85
C ARG A 66 -16.51 2.67 13.84
N ILE A 67 -15.41 3.25 13.38
CA ILE A 67 -14.59 4.20 14.13
C ILE A 67 -15.15 5.59 13.82
N GLU A 68 -15.84 6.20 14.79
CA GLU A 68 -16.45 7.52 14.66
C GLU A 68 -15.38 8.60 14.84
N HIS A 69 -15.37 9.59 13.92
CA HIS A 69 -14.41 10.69 13.91
C HIS A 69 -15.00 11.89 13.15
N ASP A 70 -14.43 13.08 13.34
CA ASP A 70 -14.91 14.34 12.75
C ASP A 70 -14.15 14.76 11.46
N ASN A 71 -13.37 13.86 10.85
CA ASN A 71 -12.65 14.17 9.64
C ASN A 71 -13.52 13.93 8.40
N ASP A 72 -13.29 14.75 7.38
CA ASP A 72 -13.70 14.55 6.00
C ASP A 72 -12.45 14.51 5.11
N ALA A 73 -12.64 14.27 3.81
CA ALA A 73 -11.52 14.13 2.88
C ALA A 73 -10.73 15.44 2.72
N ASP A 74 -11.42 16.60 2.74
CA ASP A 74 -10.76 17.91 2.57
C ASP A 74 -9.87 18.23 3.78
N LYS A 75 -10.33 17.94 5.00
CA LYS A 75 -9.53 18.10 6.22
C LYS A 75 -8.31 17.19 6.22
N LEU A 76 -8.46 15.94 5.79
CA LEU A 76 -7.35 15.00 5.72
C LEU A 76 -6.34 15.40 4.65
N ASP A 77 -6.79 15.77 3.46
CA ASP A 77 -5.92 16.23 2.38
C ASP A 77 -5.10 17.44 2.83
N HIS A 78 -5.76 18.44 3.44
CA HIS A 78 -5.10 19.62 3.98
C HIS A 78 -4.08 19.25 5.07
N ALA A 79 -4.46 18.40 6.03
CA ALA A 79 -3.58 17.99 7.12
C ALA A 79 -2.36 17.20 6.61
N ILE A 80 -2.53 16.35 5.58
CA ILE A 80 -1.43 15.60 4.96
C ILE A 80 -0.45 16.56 4.29
N ILE A 81 -0.95 17.51 3.48
CA ILE A 81 -0.12 18.53 2.81
C ILE A 81 0.64 19.36 3.83
N GLU A 82 -0.05 19.87 4.85
CA GLU A 82 0.59 20.67 5.91
C GLU A 82 1.65 19.89 6.70
N THR A 83 1.44 18.57 6.88
CA THR A 83 2.42 17.74 7.57
C THR A 83 3.70 17.58 6.73
N VAL A 84 3.58 17.38 5.41
CA VAL A 84 4.74 17.33 4.51
C VAL A 84 5.46 18.67 4.49
N ARG A 85 4.72 19.77 4.33
CA ARG A 85 5.25 21.15 4.29
C ARG A 85 5.98 21.50 5.58
N LYS A 86 5.39 21.23 6.75
CA LYS A 86 5.96 21.56 8.05
C LYS A 86 7.25 20.81 8.34
N ASN A 87 7.39 19.59 7.84
CA ASN A 87 8.61 18.80 7.99
C ASN A 87 9.66 19.09 6.90
N GLY A 88 9.32 19.88 5.86
CA GLY A 88 10.27 20.29 4.82
C GLY A 88 10.74 19.15 3.92
N HIS A 89 9.96 18.08 3.78
CA HIS A 89 10.34 16.96 2.92
C HIS A 89 10.13 17.28 1.44
N SER A 90 11.13 17.01 0.62
CA SER A 90 10.98 17.01 -0.84
C SER A 90 10.39 15.68 -1.34
N SER A 91 10.72 14.58 -0.69
CA SER A 91 10.16 13.24 -0.92
C SER A 91 10.03 12.51 0.40
N CYS A 92 8.89 11.86 0.64
CA CYS A 92 8.66 11.14 1.88
C CYS A 92 7.56 10.09 1.75
N TYR A 93 7.55 9.17 2.71
CA TYR A 93 6.41 8.32 3.00
C TYR A 93 5.53 9.00 4.04
N ILE A 94 4.22 8.97 3.84
CA ILE A 94 3.22 9.60 4.69
C ILE A 94 2.34 8.51 5.26
N ARG A 95 2.16 8.51 6.58
CA ARG A 95 1.37 7.55 7.32
C ARG A 95 0.22 8.21 8.08
N PRO A 96 -0.95 8.40 7.47
CA PRO A 96 -2.17 8.70 8.20
C PRO A 96 -2.70 7.43 8.89
N ILE A 97 -3.22 7.60 10.09
CA ILE A 97 -3.85 6.53 10.88
C ILE A 97 -5.02 7.10 11.68
N ILE A 98 -6.14 6.38 11.71
CA ILE A 98 -7.27 6.63 12.61
C ILE A 98 -7.43 5.40 13.50
N TYR A 99 -7.44 5.57 14.81
CA TYR A 99 -7.46 4.44 15.72
C TYR A 99 -8.27 4.74 16.98
N ARG A 100 -8.79 3.66 17.61
CA ARG A 100 -9.38 3.73 18.94
C ARG A 100 -8.27 3.83 19.98
N GLY A 101 -8.24 4.96 20.67
CA GLY A 101 -7.28 5.30 21.71
C GLY A 101 -7.61 4.70 23.07
N ALA A 102 -7.24 5.44 24.13
CA ALA A 102 -7.51 5.04 25.49
C ALA A 102 -9.01 5.02 25.81
N GLY A 103 -9.41 4.23 26.81
CA GLY A 103 -10.79 4.12 27.26
C GLY A 103 -11.10 2.76 27.87
N ALA A 104 -12.34 2.31 27.72
CA ALA A 104 -12.77 1.04 28.26
C ALA A 104 -12.15 -0.14 27.49
N LEU A 105 -11.65 -1.12 28.21
CA LEU A 105 -11.24 -2.40 27.67
C LEU A 105 -12.49 -3.26 27.37
N GLY A 106 -12.42 -4.05 26.33
CA GLY A 106 -13.48 -4.94 25.88
C GLY A 106 -13.73 -4.79 24.39
N LEU A 107 -14.35 -5.80 23.75
CA LEU A 107 -14.50 -5.88 22.31
C LEU A 107 -15.40 -4.77 21.73
N GLU A 108 -16.42 -4.32 22.48
CA GLU A 108 -17.29 -3.22 22.10
C GLU A 108 -16.65 -1.87 22.47
N GLY A 109 -15.83 -1.33 21.57
CA GLY A 109 -15.11 -0.08 21.78
C GLY A 109 -15.85 1.18 21.33
N ARG A 110 -17.03 1.09 20.70
CA ARG A 110 -17.80 2.25 20.24
C ARG A 110 -18.26 3.10 21.42
N ASN A 111 -18.10 4.43 21.29
CA ASN A 111 -18.50 5.39 22.31
C ASN A 111 -17.91 5.16 23.71
N ARG A 112 -16.82 4.37 23.81
CA ARG A 112 -16.14 4.01 25.06
C ARG A 112 -14.65 4.27 25.03
N THR A 113 -14.13 4.63 23.88
CA THR A 113 -12.71 4.95 23.66
C THR A 113 -12.60 6.31 22.99
N GLU A 114 -11.53 7.00 23.29
CA GLU A 114 -11.11 8.13 22.46
C GLU A 114 -10.81 7.64 21.04
N VAL A 115 -10.89 8.55 20.07
CA VAL A 115 -10.45 8.29 18.69
C VAL A 115 -9.42 9.33 18.33
N ASP A 116 -8.26 8.86 17.93
CA ASP A 116 -7.19 9.72 17.44
C ASP A 116 -7.03 9.60 15.93
N THR A 117 -6.76 10.73 15.29
CA THR A 117 -6.28 10.81 13.92
C THR A 117 -4.88 11.40 13.94
N VAL A 118 -3.94 10.66 13.40
CA VAL A 118 -2.51 11.01 13.42
C VAL A 118 -1.95 10.92 12.01
N ILE A 119 -1.12 11.88 11.64
CA ILE A 119 -0.40 11.88 10.35
C ILE A 119 1.07 12.15 10.65
N PHE A 120 1.94 11.26 10.22
CA PHE A 120 3.38 11.47 10.30
C PHE A 120 4.06 11.17 8.96
N THR A 121 5.24 11.72 8.78
CA THR A 121 6.06 11.54 7.59
C THR A 121 7.40 10.94 7.97
N MET A 122 8.01 10.20 7.03
CA MET A 122 9.36 9.69 7.19
C MET A 122 10.06 9.67 5.82
N GLU A 123 11.34 9.96 5.81
CA GLU A 123 12.15 9.64 4.64
C GLU A 123 12.25 8.12 4.53
N TRP A 124 11.73 7.60 3.46
CA TRP A 124 11.78 6.17 3.21
C TRP A 124 12.25 5.93 1.78
N GLY A 125 13.32 5.21 1.65
CA GLY A 125 13.82 4.74 0.37
C GLY A 125 12.88 3.71 -0.28
N ARG A 126 13.37 3.01 -1.27
CA ARG A 126 12.63 1.93 -1.93
C ARG A 126 12.55 0.72 -0.99
N TYR A 127 11.33 0.27 -0.72
CA TYR A 127 11.02 -0.78 0.27
C TYR A 127 11.75 -2.10 0.00
N LEU A 128 11.75 -2.54 -1.26
CA LEU A 128 12.39 -3.80 -1.68
C LEU A 128 13.85 -3.61 -2.16
N GLY A 129 14.40 -2.41 -1.99
CA GLY A 129 15.77 -2.06 -2.41
C GLY A 129 15.80 -1.35 -3.79
N ALA A 130 16.86 -0.56 -3.99
CA ALA A 130 17.00 0.23 -5.23
C ALA A 130 17.16 -0.65 -6.47
N GLU A 131 17.87 -1.76 -6.35
CA GLU A 131 18.14 -2.71 -7.44
C GLU A 131 16.89 -3.53 -7.81
N ALA A 132 15.96 -3.72 -6.88
CA ALA A 132 14.75 -4.52 -7.08
C ALA A 132 13.86 -4.00 -8.23
N ILE A 133 13.89 -2.70 -8.49
CA ILE A 133 13.12 -2.06 -9.58
C ILE A 133 13.55 -2.55 -10.97
N GLU A 134 14.82 -2.89 -11.13
CA GLU A 134 15.35 -3.36 -12.43
C GLU A 134 15.56 -4.87 -12.44
N GLN A 135 16.15 -5.40 -11.37
CA GLN A 135 16.54 -6.82 -11.30
C GLN A 135 15.38 -7.72 -10.87
N GLY A 136 14.36 -7.15 -10.20
CA GLY A 136 13.28 -7.93 -9.60
C GLY A 136 13.68 -8.60 -8.29
N VAL A 137 12.68 -9.15 -7.61
CA VAL A 137 12.79 -9.81 -6.30
C VAL A 137 12.55 -11.31 -6.39
N ASP A 138 13.21 -12.08 -5.52
CA ASP A 138 12.91 -13.48 -5.29
C ASP A 138 11.76 -13.60 -4.28
N VAL A 139 10.73 -14.35 -4.63
CA VAL A 139 9.55 -14.49 -3.77
C VAL A 139 9.22 -15.96 -3.52
N GLN A 140 8.54 -16.21 -2.39
CA GLN A 140 8.03 -17.54 -2.11
C GLN A 140 6.49 -17.50 -2.00
N ILE A 141 5.84 -18.60 -2.31
CA ILE A 141 4.43 -18.80 -1.97
C ILE A 141 4.37 -19.26 -0.52
N SER A 142 3.81 -18.40 0.33
CA SER A 142 3.71 -18.62 1.78
C SER A 142 2.80 -19.82 2.12
N SER A 143 3.06 -20.46 3.24
CA SER A 143 2.16 -21.42 3.85
C SER A 143 0.90 -20.77 4.47
N PHE A 144 1.00 -19.48 4.82
CA PHE A 144 -0.12 -18.68 5.28
C PHE A 144 -0.99 -18.23 4.12
N ARG A 145 -2.30 -18.31 4.30
CA ARG A 145 -3.29 -17.84 3.34
C ARG A 145 -3.87 -16.50 3.75
N ARG A 146 -4.42 -15.77 2.79
CA ARG A 146 -5.21 -14.57 3.10
C ARG A 146 -6.49 -14.96 3.81
N MET A 147 -7.02 -14.01 4.58
CA MET A 147 -8.27 -14.16 5.32
C MET A 147 -9.41 -14.54 4.38
N ALA A 148 -10.21 -15.53 4.78
CA ALA A 148 -11.39 -15.90 4.01
C ALA A 148 -12.40 -14.74 3.96
N PRO A 149 -13.21 -14.63 2.91
CA PRO A 149 -14.38 -13.76 2.91
C PRO A 149 -15.23 -14.01 4.15
N ASP A 150 -15.81 -12.95 4.72
CA ASP A 150 -16.67 -13.00 5.91
C ASP A 150 -15.99 -13.43 7.23
N THR A 151 -14.67 -13.69 7.22
CA THR A 151 -13.91 -13.94 8.47
C THR A 151 -13.18 -12.69 8.95
N HIS A 152 -12.90 -11.78 8.04
CA HIS A 152 -12.20 -10.52 8.31
C HIS A 152 -12.52 -9.47 7.22
N MET A 153 -12.18 -8.21 7.47
CA MET A 153 -12.46 -7.09 6.54
C MET A 153 -11.31 -6.91 5.54
N ALA A 154 -11.08 -7.88 4.64
CA ALA A 154 -9.91 -7.89 3.74
C ALA A 154 -9.79 -6.64 2.85
N LEU A 155 -10.91 -6.04 2.45
CA LEU A 155 -10.93 -4.81 1.63
C LEU A 155 -10.59 -3.55 2.42
N VAL A 156 -10.46 -3.62 3.74
CA VAL A 156 -10.11 -2.50 4.62
C VAL A 156 -8.64 -2.56 4.97
N LYS A 157 -7.95 -1.43 4.85
CA LYS A 157 -6.56 -1.28 5.29
C LYS A 157 -6.51 -1.11 6.82
N ALA A 158 -6.93 -2.18 7.54
CA ALA A 158 -7.01 -2.20 9.00
C ALA A 158 -5.72 -2.73 9.62
N GLY A 159 -5.28 -2.13 10.73
CA GLY A 159 -4.07 -2.56 11.43
C GLY A 159 -4.08 -4.04 11.81
N GLY A 160 -5.23 -4.56 12.26
CA GLY A 160 -5.38 -5.97 12.62
C GLY A 160 -5.16 -6.95 11.47
N ASN A 161 -5.43 -6.56 10.22
CA ASN A 161 -5.19 -7.40 9.03
C ASN A 161 -3.70 -7.68 8.79
N TYR A 162 -2.83 -6.75 9.22
CA TYR A 162 -1.40 -6.82 8.95
C TYR A 162 -0.65 -7.85 9.79
N VAL A 163 -1.28 -8.47 10.78
CA VAL A 163 -0.74 -9.67 11.45
C VAL A 163 -0.57 -10.81 10.44
N ASN A 164 -1.55 -11.01 9.54
CA ASN A 164 -1.42 -11.97 8.45
C ASN A 164 -0.32 -11.60 7.46
N SER A 165 -0.24 -10.33 7.05
CA SER A 165 0.83 -9.83 6.17
C SER A 165 2.22 -10.03 6.78
N GLN A 166 2.39 -9.76 8.09
CA GLN A 166 3.65 -10.01 8.80
C GLN A 166 4.03 -11.50 8.77
N SER A 167 3.07 -12.41 8.98
CA SER A 167 3.33 -13.85 8.95
C SER A 167 3.83 -14.30 7.58
N VAL A 168 3.24 -13.79 6.49
CA VAL A 168 3.66 -14.07 5.11
C VAL A 168 5.08 -13.55 4.86
N SER A 169 5.35 -12.30 5.23
CA SER A 169 6.65 -11.65 5.01
C SER A 169 7.75 -12.29 5.85
N MET A 170 7.51 -12.56 7.15
CA MET A 170 8.50 -13.20 8.04
C MET A 170 8.86 -14.59 7.55
N GLU A 171 7.88 -15.42 7.16
CA GLU A 171 8.16 -16.76 6.61
C GLU A 171 9.04 -16.68 5.35
N ALA A 172 8.76 -15.74 4.44
CA ALA A 172 9.57 -15.53 3.25
C ALA A 172 11.01 -15.16 3.61
N HIS A 173 11.20 -14.21 4.51
CA HIS A 173 12.53 -13.77 4.95
C HIS A 173 13.30 -14.89 5.67
N ASP A 174 12.65 -15.66 6.55
CA ASP A 174 13.27 -16.81 7.25
C ASP A 174 13.74 -17.87 6.26
N ASN A 175 13.06 -18.02 5.12
CA ASN A 175 13.42 -18.93 4.04
C ASN A 175 14.39 -18.33 2.99
N GLY A 176 14.86 -17.08 3.21
CA GLY A 176 15.84 -16.41 2.35
C GLY A 176 15.25 -15.84 1.06
N PHE A 177 13.96 -15.48 1.06
CA PHE A 177 13.30 -14.72 0.00
C PHE A 177 13.12 -13.27 0.40
N GLN A 178 12.88 -12.39 -0.56
CA GLN A 178 12.73 -10.97 -0.33
C GLN A 178 11.27 -10.58 -0.01
N GLU A 179 10.29 -11.35 -0.51
CA GLU A 179 8.87 -11.14 -0.23
C GLU A 179 8.07 -12.44 -0.38
N GLY A 180 6.84 -12.45 0.16
CA GLY A 180 5.94 -13.60 0.12
C GLY A 180 4.66 -13.33 -0.67
N ILE A 181 4.20 -14.34 -1.40
CA ILE A 181 2.87 -14.37 -2.06
C ILE A 181 1.94 -15.21 -1.22
N ALA A 182 0.78 -14.66 -0.87
CA ALA A 182 -0.28 -15.41 -0.21
C ALA A 182 -1.34 -15.89 -1.22
N LEU A 183 -1.81 -17.11 -1.04
CA LEU A 183 -2.98 -17.64 -1.73
C LEU A 183 -4.26 -17.30 -0.94
N ASP A 184 -5.38 -17.26 -1.62
CA ASP A 184 -6.69 -17.20 -0.99
C ASP A 184 -7.10 -18.55 -0.39
N ILE A 185 -8.28 -18.63 0.25
CA ILE A 185 -8.77 -19.87 0.88
C ILE A 185 -8.99 -21.00 -0.13
N ASN A 186 -9.23 -20.68 -1.41
CA ASN A 186 -9.46 -21.64 -2.47
C ASN A 186 -8.16 -22.10 -3.15
N GLY A 187 -7.02 -21.52 -2.77
CA GLY A 187 -5.71 -21.85 -3.33
C GLY A 187 -5.32 -21.05 -4.57
N TYR A 188 -6.09 -20.01 -4.91
CA TYR A 188 -5.73 -19.07 -5.96
C TYR A 188 -4.84 -17.95 -5.42
N VAL A 189 -4.04 -17.35 -6.28
CA VAL A 189 -3.20 -16.21 -5.95
C VAL A 189 -4.07 -15.04 -5.47
N SER A 190 -3.69 -14.46 -4.32
CA SER A 190 -4.31 -13.28 -3.75
C SER A 190 -3.41 -12.08 -3.91
N ASP A 191 -2.57 -11.80 -2.93
CA ASP A 191 -1.69 -10.63 -2.86
C ASP A 191 -0.27 -11.03 -2.42
N GLY A 192 0.71 -10.13 -2.57
CA GLY A 192 1.92 -10.15 -1.76
C GLY A 192 1.62 -9.86 -0.29
N ALA A 193 2.63 -9.81 0.58
CA ALA A 193 2.40 -9.48 1.99
C ALA A 193 1.86 -8.05 2.16
N GLY A 194 2.31 -7.12 1.34
CA GLY A 194 1.86 -5.72 1.35
C GLY A 194 1.55 -5.13 -0.04
N GLU A 195 1.51 -5.94 -1.09
CA GLU A 195 1.43 -5.55 -2.49
C GLU A 195 0.35 -6.35 -3.22
N ASN A 196 -0.23 -5.73 -4.27
CA ASN A 196 -1.01 -6.48 -5.25
C ASN A 196 -0.08 -7.11 -6.31
N ILE A 197 -0.53 -8.20 -6.94
CA ILE A 197 0.24 -8.97 -7.92
C ILE A 197 -0.41 -8.95 -9.30
N PHE A 198 0.42 -8.85 -10.33
CA PHE A 198 0.07 -8.97 -11.74
C PHE A 198 0.92 -10.07 -12.36
N VAL A 199 0.29 -10.95 -13.11
CA VAL A 199 0.91 -12.09 -13.77
C VAL A 199 0.70 -11.96 -15.27
N ILE A 200 1.76 -11.96 -16.05
CA ILE A 200 1.72 -11.84 -17.50
C ILE A 200 2.01 -13.22 -18.11
N LEU A 201 1.13 -13.66 -19.00
CA LEU A 201 1.28 -14.90 -19.76
C LEU A 201 0.75 -14.69 -21.18
N ASP A 202 1.56 -14.99 -22.18
CA ASP A 202 1.24 -14.82 -23.60
C ASP A 202 0.76 -13.38 -23.93
N GLY A 203 1.36 -12.37 -23.30
CA GLY A 203 1.05 -10.96 -23.51
C GLY A 203 -0.24 -10.47 -22.83
N VAL A 204 -0.96 -11.32 -22.12
CA VAL A 204 -2.18 -10.99 -21.36
C VAL A 204 -1.82 -10.84 -19.88
N VAL A 205 -2.32 -9.79 -19.24
CA VAL A 205 -2.12 -9.53 -17.81
C VAL A 205 -3.27 -10.12 -17.00
N TYR A 206 -2.95 -10.93 -16.02
CA TYR A 206 -3.90 -11.53 -15.08
C TYR A 206 -3.71 -10.94 -13.69
N THR A 207 -4.78 -10.60 -13.00
CA THR A 207 -4.75 -10.14 -11.62
C THR A 207 -6.01 -10.56 -10.88
N ALA A 208 -5.86 -10.81 -9.56
CA ALA A 208 -6.97 -11.16 -8.70
C ALA A 208 -7.96 -10.00 -8.53
N GLY A 209 -9.20 -10.31 -8.23
CA GLY A 209 -10.23 -9.36 -7.83
C GLY A 209 -10.58 -9.45 -6.33
N ALA A 210 -11.54 -8.64 -5.90
CA ALA A 210 -11.98 -8.57 -4.50
C ALA A 210 -12.39 -9.92 -3.88
N TRP A 211 -12.83 -10.88 -4.69
CA TRP A 211 -13.20 -12.23 -4.26
C TRP A 211 -12.02 -13.05 -3.71
N SER A 212 -10.79 -12.71 -4.04
CA SER A 212 -9.57 -13.34 -3.51
C SER A 212 -9.02 -12.64 -2.27
N SER A 213 -9.83 -11.85 -1.58
CA SER A 213 -9.45 -11.14 -0.34
C SER A 213 -8.25 -10.20 -0.48
N ILE A 214 -8.09 -9.60 -1.67
CA ILE A 214 -7.06 -8.59 -1.93
C ILE A 214 -7.45 -7.24 -1.31
N LEU A 215 -6.45 -6.39 -1.03
CA LEU A 215 -6.71 -4.97 -0.88
C LEU A 215 -6.83 -4.33 -2.26
N MET A 216 -7.86 -3.49 -2.47
CA MET A 216 -7.98 -2.71 -3.71
C MET A 216 -6.95 -1.59 -3.71
N GLY A 217 -5.76 -1.90 -4.24
CA GLY A 217 -4.59 -1.01 -4.19
C GLY A 217 -4.74 0.21 -5.10
N ILE A 218 -4.34 1.39 -4.61
CA ILE A 218 -4.35 2.63 -5.40
C ILE A 218 -3.23 2.57 -6.47
N THR A 219 -2.06 2.05 -6.12
CA THR A 219 -1.00 1.80 -7.12
C THR A 219 -1.43 0.71 -8.12
N ARG A 220 -2.19 -0.31 -7.68
CA ARG A 220 -2.80 -1.29 -8.59
C ARG A 220 -3.72 -0.62 -9.60
N ASP A 221 -4.59 0.27 -9.15
CA ASP A 221 -5.49 1.04 -10.02
C ASP A 221 -4.72 1.91 -11.01
N SER A 222 -3.62 2.53 -10.56
CA SER A 222 -2.74 3.29 -11.45
C SER A 222 -2.07 2.40 -12.50
N ALA A 223 -1.61 1.19 -12.14
CA ALA A 223 -1.05 0.24 -13.09
C ALA A 223 -2.10 -0.23 -14.11
N LEU A 224 -3.34 -0.49 -13.67
CA LEU A 224 -4.45 -0.84 -14.56
C LEU A 224 -4.78 0.28 -15.55
N THR A 225 -4.75 1.53 -15.09
CA THR A 225 -4.96 2.72 -15.94
C THR A 225 -3.86 2.85 -16.99
N ILE A 226 -2.60 2.62 -16.60
CA ILE A 226 -1.46 2.65 -17.52
C ILE A 226 -1.58 1.51 -18.54
N LEU A 227 -1.86 0.27 -18.12
CA LEU A 227 -2.04 -0.88 -18.99
C LEU A 227 -3.14 -0.66 -20.04
N ALA A 228 -4.26 -0.06 -19.62
CA ALA A 228 -5.32 0.33 -20.54
C ALA A 228 -4.85 1.38 -21.57
N GLY A 229 -4.03 2.36 -21.14
CA GLY A 229 -3.41 3.35 -22.03
C GLY A 229 -2.39 2.76 -23.01
N LEU A 230 -1.83 1.61 -22.69
CA LEU A 230 -0.90 0.84 -23.52
C LEU A 230 -1.60 -0.19 -24.43
N ASP A 231 -2.93 -0.27 -24.39
CA ASP A 231 -3.74 -1.27 -25.12
C ASP A 231 -3.36 -2.72 -24.77
N VAL A 232 -2.97 -2.97 -23.51
CA VAL A 232 -2.64 -4.30 -22.99
C VAL A 232 -3.89 -4.93 -22.36
N GLU A 233 -4.23 -6.14 -22.82
CA GLU A 233 -5.38 -6.87 -22.28
C GLU A 233 -5.18 -7.25 -20.81
N VAL A 234 -6.15 -6.90 -19.96
CA VAL A 234 -6.15 -7.29 -18.54
C VAL A 234 -7.37 -8.15 -18.23
N ARG A 235 -7.14 -9.31 -17.61
CA ARG A 235 -8.19 -10.22 -17.16
C ARG A 235 -8.25 -10.31 -15.65
N PHE A 236 -9.40 -9.97 -15.10
CA PHE A 236 -9.72 -10.19 -13.69
C PHE A 236 -10.30 -11.59 -13.53
N GLN A 237 -9.52 -12.51 -12.99
CA GLN A 237 -9.95 -13.89 -12.77
C GLN A 237 -9.14 -14.55 -11.64
N PRO A 238 -9.61 -15.70 -11.11
CA PRO A 238 -8.78 -16.53 -10.25
C PRO A 238 -7.48 -16.93 -10.96
N VAL A 239 -6.34 -16.67 -10.34
CA VAL A 239 -5.02 -16.99 -10.87
C VAL A 239 -4.53 -18.25 -10.17
N ALA A 240 -4.39 -19.35 -10.94
CA ALA A 240 -3.90 -20.60 -10.37
C ALA A 240 -2.41 -20.46 -9.96
N ARG A 241 -2.02 -21.19 -8.90
CA ARG A 241 -0.62 -21.19 -8.42
C ARG A 241 0.36 -21.49 -9.55
N GLU A 242 0.03 -22.45 -10.40
CA GLU A 242 0.91 -22.91 -11.48
C GLU A 242 1.15 -21.81 -12.53
N MET A 243 0.22 -20.89 -12.71
CA MET A 243 0.39 -19.75 -13.62
C MET A 243 1.57 -18.88 -13.22
N LEU A 244 1.91 -18.82 -11.91
CA LEU A 244 3.10 -18.09 -11.47
C LEU A 244 4.38 -18.66 -12.07
N TYR A 245 4.51 -20.00 -12.15
CA TYR A 245 5.70 -20.66 -12.69
C TYR A 245 5.77 -20.66 -14.23
N MET A 246 4.62 -20.44 -14.88
CA MET A 246 4.49 -20.39 -16.33
C MET A 246 4.56 -18.97 -16.87
N ALA A 247 4.54 -17.96 -16.00
CA ALA A 247 4.45 -16.57 -16.38
C ALA A 247 5.69 -16.09 -17.17
N ASP A 248 5.45 -15.23 -18.16
CA ASP A 248 6.50 -14.50 -18.87
C ASP A 248 7.06 -13.36 -17.99
N GLU A 249 6.18 -12.70 -17.22
CA GLU A 249 6.52 -11.64 -16.28
C GLU A 249 5.59 -11.70 -15.06
N ILE A 250 6.10 -11.26 -13.92
CA ILE A 250 5.29 -10.97 -12.74
C ILE A 250 5.77 -9.64 -12.17
N PHE A 251 4.85 -8.81 -11.71
CA PHE A 251 5.20 -7.63 -10.92
C PHE A 251 4.24 -7.37 -9.79
N PHE A 252 4.77 -6.75 -8.74
CA PHE A 252 4.03 -6.22 -7.61
C PHE A 252 3.69 -4.75 -7.79
N THR A 253 2.60 -4.31 -7.15
CA THR A 253 2.25 -2.89 -7.02
C THR A 253 1.87 -2.54 -5.58
N GLY A 254 2.41 -1.44 -5.08
CA GLY A 254 2.11 -0.92 -3.76
C GLY A 254 2.74 0.46 -3.56
N THR A 255 2.29 1.22 -2.59
CA THR A 255 2.87 2.55 -2.32
C THR A 255 4.36 2.45 -1.95
N ALA A 256 4.74 1.46 -1.15
CA ALA A 256 6.12 1.25 -0.74
C ALA A 256 6.96 0.53 -1.80
N ALA A 257 6.37 -0.47 -2.47
CA ALA A 257 7.01 -1.27 -3.51
C ALA A 257 6.98 -0.59 -4.89
N GLU A 258 6.13 0.42 -5.07
CA GLU A 258 5.90 1.08 -6.36
C GLU A 258 5.44 0.06 -7.41
N VAL A 259 6.20 -0.13 -8.49
CA VAL A 259 6.03 -1.22 -9.46
C VAL A 259 7.31 -2.04 -9.45
N THR A 260 7.29 -3.22 -8.85
CA THR A 260 8.49 -4.05 -8.64
C THR A 260 8.37 -5.39 -9.35
N PRO A 261 9.28 -5.73 -10.28
CA PRO A 261 9.31 -7.03 -10.94
C PRO A 261 9.57 -8.18 -9.96
N VAL A 262 9.07 -9.36 -10.29
CA VAL A 262 9.42 -10.63 -9.63
C VAL A 262 10.29 -11.44 -10.58
N LYS A 263 11.50 -11.79 -10.15
CA LYS A 263 12.45 -12.54 -10.97
C LYS A 263 12.37 -14.06 -10.78
N SER A 264 11.93 -14.52 -9.60
CA SER A 264 11.69 -15.93 -9.34
C SER A 264 10.57 -16.13 -8.31
N VAL A 265 9.86 -17.26 -8.41
CA VAL A 265 8.89 -17.76 -7.44
C VAL A 265 9.33 -19.15 -6.98
N ASP A 266 9.43 -19.38 -5.67
CA ASP A 266 9.88 -20.64 -5.08
C ASP A 266 11.20 -21.15 -5.72
N ARG A 267 12.13 -20.23 -6.05
CA ARG A 267 13.42 -20.45 -6.73
C ARG A 267 13.31 -20.89 -8.20
N ILE A 268 12.12 -20.81 -8.80
CA ILE A 268 11.89 -21.02 -10.23
C ILE A 268 11.93 -19.65 -10.91
N ALA A 269 12.87 -19.48 -11.84
CA ALA A 269 12.99 -18.22 -12.59
C ALA A 269 11.73 -17.95 -13.42
N ILE A 270 11.31 -16.70 -13.47
CA ILE A 270 10.15 -16.23 -14.23
C ILE A 270 10.64 -15.55 -15.50
N GLY A 271 10.16 -16.01 -16.64
CA GLY A 271 10.54 -15.47 -17.95
C GLY A 271 12.05 -15.35 -18.13
N CYS A 272 12.54 -14.13 -18.33
CA CYS A 272 13.99 -13.87 -18.46
C CYS A 272 14.72 -13.74 -17.10
N GLY A 273 14.06 -13.93 -15.98
CA GLY A 273 14.63 -13.78 -14.63
C GLY A 273 14.78 -12.33 -14.17
N GLY A 274 13.92 -11.44 -14.61
CA GLY A 274 13.95 -10.02 -14.26
C GLY A 274 12.76 -9.25 -14.85
N ARG A 275 12.96 -7.95 -15.04
CA ARG A 275 11.96 -7.04 -15.60
C ARG A 275 11.68 -7.35 -17.06
N GLY A 276 10.45 -7.73 -17.39
CA GLY A 276 10.00 -7.94 -18.76
C GLY A 276 9.44 -6.67 -19.41
N PRO A 277 9.10 -6.72 -20.71
CA PRO A 277 8.73 -5.54 -21.50
C PRO A 277 7.44 -4.85 -21.06
N ILE A 278 6.41 -5.59 -20.61
CA ILE A 278 5.16 -5.00 -20.13
C ILE A 278 5.41 -4.30 -18.79
N THR A 279 6.11 -4.97 -17.87
CA THR A 279 6.52 -4.38 -16.59
C THR A 279 7.35 -3.10 -16.79
N GLU A 280 8.30 -3.12 -17.72
CA GLU A 280 9.11 -1.95 -18.06
C GLU A 280 8.28 -0.78 -18.61
N ALA A 281 7.31 -1.08 -19.47
CA ALA A 281 6.43 -0.06 -20.03
C ALA A 281 5.56 0.60 -18.95
N VAL A 282 5.01 -0.20 -18.02
CA VAL A 282 4.26 0.30 -16.87
C VAL A 282 5.13 1.15 -15.96
N GLN A 283 6.33 0.67 -15.62
CA GLN A 283 7.29 1.41 -14.81
C GLN A 283 7.68 2.75 -15.43
N ARG A 284 8.02 2.75 -16.72
CA ARG A 284 8.46 3.94 -17.43
C ARG A 284 7.41 5.06 -17.35
N GLU A 285 6.14 4.74 -17.57
CA GLU A 285 5.05 5.72 -17.48
C GLU A 285 4.80 6.14 -16.03
N PHE A 286 4.74 5.18 -15.10
CA PHE A 286 4.53 5.45 -13.69
C PHE A 286 5.61 6.37 -13.12
N PHE A 287 6.88 6.06 -13.34
CA PHE A 287 7.98 6.86 -12.80
C PHE A 287 8.14 8.21 -13.50
N ALA A 288 7.90 8.29 -14.81
CA ALA A 288 7.94 9.58 -15.51
C ALA A 288 6.88 10.56 -14.97
N ILE A 289 5.67 10.07 -14.65
CA ILE A 289 4.61 10.89 -14.04
C ILE A 289 5.00 11.26 -12.61
N THR A 290 5.38 10.30 -11.77
CA THR A 290 5.69 10.56 -10.36
C THR A 290 6.92 11.43 -10.15
N ALA A 291 7.89 11.37 -11.05
CA ALA A 291 9.06 12.28 -11.06
C ALA A 291 8.74 13.66 -11.65
N GLY A 292 7.55 13.87 -12.21
CA GLY A 292 7.21 15.12 -12.91
C GLY A 292 7.96 15.32 -14.23
N GLU A 293 8.52 14.27 -14.80
CA GLU A 293 9.21 14.26 -16.11
C GLU A 293 8.25 14.15 -17.29
N ALA A 294 7.04 13.62 -17.03
CA ALA A 294 5.93 13.59 -17.99
C ALA A 294 4.72 14.35 -17.45
N PRO A 295 3.85 14.89 -18.33
CA PRO A 295 2.60 15.52 -17.91
C PRO A 295 1.73 14.55 -17.07
N ASP A 296 1.20 15.04 -15.96
CA ASP A 296 0.24 14.31 -15.14
C ASP A 296 -1.15 14.29 -15.84
N LYS A 297 -1.27 13.50 -16.89
CA LYS A 297 -2.50 13.39 -17.69
C LYS A 297 -3.68 12.74 -16.95
N TYR A 298 -3.39 12.16 -15.78
CA TYR A 298 -4.40 11.48 -14.98
C TYR A 298 -4.83 12.28 -13.74
N GLY A 299 -4.14 13.40 -13.42
CA GLY A 299 -4.42 14.21 -12.24
C GLY A 299 -4.04 13.50 -10.93
N TRP A 300 -2.95 12.73 -10.93
CA TRP A 300 -2.51 11.95 -9.77
C TRP A 300 -1.67 12.72 -8.76
N LEU A 301 -1.11 13.87 -9.16
CA LEU A 301 -0.17 14.62 -8.35
C LEU A 301 -0.82 15.86 -7.73
N THR A 302 -0.76 15.97 -6.41
CA THR A 302 -1.16 17.17 -5.67
C THR A 302 0.09 17.86 -5.13
N LEU A 303 0.39 19.05 -5.68
CA LEU A 303 1.57 19.83 -5.27
C LEU A 303 1.41 20.35 -3.85
N VAL A 304 2.43 20.17 -3.01
CA VAL A 304 2.45 20.62 -1.62
C VAL A 304 2.48 22.15 -1.51
N ASN A 305 3.11 22.83 -2.45
CA ASN A 305 3.34 24.28 -2.37
C ASN A 305 2.26 25.15 -3.04
N ASN A 306 1.27 24.56 -3.69
CA ASN A 306 0.21 25.28 -4.42
C ASN A 306 -1.14 25.29 -3.73
N THR A 307 -1.22 24.87 -2.46
CA THR A 307 -2.46 24.83 -1.66
C THR A 307 -2.40 25.80 -0.50
#